data_4c1b46dff733d61f722303596a662eb4
#
_entry.id   4c1b46dff733d61f722303596a662eb4
#
_cell.length_a   1.000
_cell.length_b   1.000
_cell.length_c   1.000
_cell.angle_alpha   90.00
_cell.angle_beta   90.00
_cell.angle_gamma   90.00
#
_symmetry.space_group_name_H-M   'P 1'
#
loop_
_entity.id
_entity.type
_entity.pdbx_description
1 polymer ?
#
loop_
_entity_poly.entity_id
_entity_poly.type
_entity_poly.pdbx_seq_one_letter_code
_entity_poly.pdbx_strand_id
1 'polypeptide(L)'
;MTYKKQLELCIPRVSEKISRKFIFDTFVKLNIGYIDRIIETPLRNDSHYKRIIIRIKWDNTQNLANEIQKQLEDLKNHLNVVYDMPWFWQIYANQPQRNI
;
A
#
# COMPACT_ATOMS: atom_id res chain seq x y z
N MET A 1 18.91 -19.07 -10.04
CA MET A 1 18.07 -18.67 -8.90
C MET A 1 17.38 -17.36 -9.20
N THR A 2 16.07 -17.37 -9.15
CA THR A 2 15.28 -16.20 -9.45
C THR A 2 15.03 -15.41 -8.17
N TYR A 3 15.49 -14.17 -8.15
CA TYR A 3 15.23 -13.28 -7.04
C TYR A 3 13.90 -12.58 -7.25
N LYS A 4 12.91 -12.91 -6.43
CA LYS A 4 11.60 -12.32 -6.56
C LYS A 4 11.49 -11.11 -5.62
N LYS A 5 11.33 -9.93 -6.22
CA LYS A 5 11.17 -8.71 -5.47
C LYS A 5 9.80 -8.71 -4.78
N GLN A 6 9.78 -8.34 -3.50
CA GLN A 6 8.53 -8.25 -2.77
C GLN A 6 7.69 -7.06 -3.24
N LEU A 7 6.39 -7.28 -3.31
CA LEU A 7 5.43 -6.25 -3.70
C LEU A 7 5.32 -5.20 -2.61
N GLU A 8 5.49 -3.94 -2.98
CA GLU A 8 5.17 -2.81 -2.10
C GLU A 8 3.84 -2.22 -2.53
N LEU A 9 3.08 -1.68 -1.57
CA LEU A 9 1.81 -1.03 -1.84
C LEU A 9 1.98 0.48 -1.94
N CYS A 10 1.19 1.10 -2.81
CA CYS A 10 1.16 2.54 -2.97
C CYS A 10 -0.26 3.04 -2.78
N ILE A 11 -0.44 4.02 -1.90
CA ILE A 11 -1.67 4.79 -1.81
C ILE A 11 -1.36 6.16 -2.40
N PRO A 12 -1.82 6.46 -3.62
CA PRO A 12 -1.41 7.69 -4.30
C PRO A 12 -1.84 8.96 -3.61
N ARG A 13 -2.91 8.92 -2.84
CA ARG A 13 -3.48 10.12 -2.26
C ARG A 13 -4.14 9.81 -0.92
N VAL A 14 -3.56 10.36 0.14
CA VAL A 14 -4.07 10.24 1.50
C VAL A 14 -4.07 11.63 2.11
N SER A 15 -5.11 11.99 2.85
CA SER A 15 -5.13 13.27 3.54
C SER A 15 -3.91 13.43 4.44
N GLU A 16 -3.28 14.59 4.42
CA GLU A 16 -2.13 14.88 5.28
C GLU A 16 -2.46 14.74 6.77
N LYS A 17 -3.74 14.88 7.13
CA LYS A 17 -4.21 14.77 8.51
C LYS A 17 -4.23 13.35 9.03
N ILE A 18 -4.20 12.37 8.14
CA ILE A 18 -4.17 10.95 8.53
C ILE A 18 -2.78 10.62 9.04
N SER A 19 -2.69 10.14 10.28
CA SER A 19 -1.39 9.82 10.87
C SER A 19 -0.81 8.53 10.33
N ARG A 20 0.52 8.42 10.41
CA ARG A 20 1.20 7.17 10.09
C ARG A 20 0.69 6.01 10.94
N LYS A 21 0.43 6.28 12.22
CA LYS A 21 -0.09 5.26 13.12
C LYS A 21 -1.45 4.74 12.68
N PHE A 22 -2.33 5.62 12.22
CA PHE A 22 -3.64 5.21 11.72
C PHE A 22 -3.51 4.31 10.50
N ILE A 23 -2.61 4.67 9.59
CA ILE A 23 -2.33 3.85 8.40
C ILE A 23 -1.78 2.49 8.81
N PHE A 24 -0.81 2.49 9.71
CA PHE A 24 -0.21 1.27 10.25
C PHE A 24 -1.27 0.35 10.85
N ASP A 25 -2.11 0.89 11.74
CA ASP A 25 -3.14 0.11 12.42
C ASP A 25 -4.16 -0.46 11.43
N THR A 26 -4.50 0.30 10.40
CA THR A 26 -5.44 -0.15 9.37
C THR A 26 -4.88 -1.38 8.63
N PHE A 27 -3.62 -1.34 8.25
CA PHE A 27 -3.01 -2.46 7.52
C PHE A 27 -2.69 -3.64 8.41
N VAL A 28 -2.38 -3.42 9.68
CA VAL A 28 -2.21 -4.51 10.64
C VAL A 28 -3.49 -5.32 10.80
N LYS A 29 -4.64 -4.65 10.81
CA LYS A 29 -5.94 -5.32 10.92
C LYS A 29 -6.26 -6.24 9.74
N LEU A 30 -5.67 -5.99 8.59
CA LEU A 30 -5.86 -6.85 7.42
C LEU A 30 -5.18 -8.20 7.58
N ASN A 31 -4.23 -8.31 8.49
CA ASN A 31 -3.50 -9.55 8.77
C ASN A 31 -2.87 -10.17 7.52
N ILE A 32 -2.18 -9.34 6.73
CA ILE A 32 -1.59 -9.76 5.46
C ILE A 32 -0.08 -9.94 5.54
N GLY A 33 0.51 -9.56 6.66
CA GLY A 33 1.95 -9.69 6.87
C GLY A 33 2.47 -8.67 7.86
N TYR A 34 3.78 -8.63 8.01
CA TYR A 34 4.46 -7.69 8.86
C TYR A 34 4.67 -6.37 8.10
N ILE A 35 4.18 -5.28 8.69
CA ILE A 35 4.37 -3.95 8.11
C ILE A 35 5.78 -3.48 8.45
N ASP A 36 6.65 -3.53 7.47
CA ASP A 36 8.06 -3.24 7.66
C ASP A 36 8.35 -1.74 7.69
N ARG A 37 7.72 -1.00 6.79
CA ARG A 37 7.98 0.43 6.67
C ARG A 37 6.83 1.15 5.99
N ILE A 38 6.55 2.37 6.45
CA ILE A 38 5.62 3.29 5.81
C ILE A 38 6.37 4.56 5.46
N ILE A 39 6.36 4.91 4.17
CA ILE A 39 7.02 6.11 3.66
C ILE A 39 5.96 7.12 3.27
N GLU A 40 6.05 8.33 3.80
CA GLU A 40 5.11 9.41 3.51
C GLU A 40 5.82 10.48 2.68
N THR A 41 5.19 10.85 1.56
CA THR A 41 5.74 11.88 0.68
C THR A 41 4.65 12.91 0.37
N PRO A 42 4.85 14.19 0.72
CA PRO A 42 3.87 15.23 0.37
C PRO A 42 3.72 15.33 -1.14
N LEU A 43 2.49 15.58 -1.60
CA LEU A 43 2.25 15.82 -3.01
C LEU A 43 2.66 17.24 -3.38
N ARG A 44 3.35 17.39 -4.52
CA ARG A 44 3.85 18.71 -4.97
C ARG A 44 2.71 19.66 -5.31
N ASN A 45 1.66 19.13 -5.91
CA ASN A 45 0.57 19.96 -6.44
C ASN A 45 -0.53 20.21 -5.43
N ASP A 46 -0.52 19.52 -4.30
CA ASP A 46 -1.57 19.65 -3.29
C ASP A 46 -1.03 19.25 -1.92
N SER A 47 -0.68 20.26 -1.12
CA SER A 47 -0.09 20.03 0.21
C SER A 47 -1.06 19.46 1.23
N HIS A 48 -2.35 19.36 0.90
CA HIS A 48 -3.35 18.75 1.78
C HIS A 48 -3.32 17.23 1.71
N TYR A 49 -2.54 16.67 0.78
CA TYR A 49 -2.47 15.23 0.56
C TYR A 49 -1.03 14.76 0.49
N LYS A 50 -0.86 13.47 0.72
CA LYS A 50 0.44 12.82 0.68
C LYS A 50 0.31 11.47 -0.01
N ARG A 51 1.42 11.00 -0.54
CA ARG A 51 1.56 9.67 -1.13
C ARG A 51 2.17 8.74 -0.09
N ILE A 52 1.65 7.53 0.00
CA ILE A 52 2.10 6.54 0.98
C ILE A 52 2.63 5.31 0.25
N ILE A 53 3.81 4.87 0.63
CA ILE A 53 4.38 3.60 0.20
C ILE A 53 4.45 2.70 1.41
N ILE A 54 3.95 1.48 1.29
CA ILE A 54 3.94 0.51 2.39
C ILE A 54 4.76 -0.70 1.97
N ARG A 55 5.80 -0.97 2.73
CA ARG A 55 6.64 -2.15 2.56
C ARG A 55 6.16 -3.22 3.52
N ILE A 56 5.83 -4.39 2.98
CA ILE A 56 5.22 -5.48 3.74
C ILE A 56 6.05 -6.75 3.54
N LYS A 57 6.29 -7.45 4.63
CA LYS A 57 6.76 -8.84 4.57
C LYS A 57 5.51 -9.71 4.58
N TRP A 58 5.11 -10.15 3.39
CA TRP A 58 3.84 -10.84 3.19
C TRP A 58 3.77 -12.18 3.89
N ASP A 59 2.63 -12.45 4.51
CA ASP A 59 2.35 -13.76 5.09
C ASP A 59 1.53 -14.58 4.09
N ASN A 60 2.22 -15.38 3.29
CA ASN A 60 1.60 -16.14 2.22
C ASN A 60 0.78 -17.35 2.72
N THR A 61 0.70 -17.55 4.02
CA THR A 61 -0.25 -18.51 4.61
C THR A 61 -1.66 -17.91 4.70
N GLN A 62 -1.81 -16.61 4.52
CA GLN A 62 -3.10 -15.93 4.60
C GLN A 62 -3.69 -15.78 3.19
N ASN A 63 -4.96 -16.17 3.02
CA ASN A 63 -5.62 -16.08 1.73
C ASN A 63 -5.73 -14.65 1.22
N LEU A 64 -6.03 -13.70 2.09
CA LEU A 64 -6.15 -12.30 1.69
C LEU A 64 -4.82 -11.76 1.17
N ALA A 65 -3.70 -12.11 1.83
CA ALA A 65 -2.38 -11.71 1.36
C ALA A 65 -2.11 -12.21 -0.05
N ASN A 66 -2.44 -13.46 -0.33
CA ASN A 66 -2.25 -14.05 -1.65
C ASN A 66 -3.15 -13.40 -2.70
N GLU A 67 -4.40 -13.11 -2.35
CA GLU A 67 -5.33 -12.47 -3.27
C GLU A 67 -4.89 -11.05 -3.63
N ILE A 68 -4.45 -10.28 -2.66
CA ILE A 68 -3.97 -8.91 -2.91
C ILE A 68 -2.78 -8.93 -3.85
N GLN A 69 -1.79 -9.78 -3.55
CA GLN A 69 -0.59 -9.89 -4.39
C GLN A 69 -0.97 -10.30 -5.82
N LYS A 70 -1.88 -11.25 -5.96
CA LYS A 70 -2.31 -11.73 -7.27
C LYS A 70 -3.01 -10.64 -8.07
N GLN A 71 -3.93 -9.90 -7.45
CA GLN A 71 -4.64 -8.83 -8.14
C GLN A 71 -3.72 -7.70 -8.56
N LEU A 72 -2.75 -7.37 -7.74
CA LEU A 72 -1.84 -6.27 -8.02
C LEU A 72 -0.66 -6.66 -8.90
N GLU A 73 -0.55 -7.92 -9.30
CA GLU A 73 0.40 -8.33 -10.35
C GLU A 73 0.13 -7.56 -11.64
N ASP A 74 -1.13 -7.30 -11.96
CA ASP A 74 -1.48 -6.40 -13.04
C ASP A 74 -1.36 -4.98 -12.52
N LEU A 75 -0.37 -4.27 -13.03
CA LEU A 75 -0.02 -2.92 -12.56
C LEU A 75 -1.10 -1.88 -12.83
N LYS A 76 -2.11 -2.22 -13.62
CA LYS A 76 -3.26 -1.35 -13.87
C LYS A 76 -4.36 -1.51 -12.83
N ASN A 77 -4.32 -2.60 -12.07
CA ASN A 77 -5.34 -2.87 -11.08
C ASN A 77 -5.10 -2.11 -9.80
N HIS A 78 -6.18 -1.88 -9.08
CA HIS A 78 -6.13 -1.32 -7.74
C HIS A 78 -7.13 -2.06 -6.86
N LEU A 79 -6.96 -1.89 -5.56
CA LEU A 79 -7.87 -2.41 -4.55
C LEU A 79 -8.35 -1.25 -3.69
N ASN A 80 -9.55 -1.40 -3.13
CA ASN A 80 -10.08 -0.44 -2.19
C ASN A 80 -9.93 -0.98 -0.77
N VAL A 81 -9.28 -0.21 0.09
CA VAL A 81 -9.16 -0.54 1.52
C VAL A 81 -10.02 0.44 2.29
N VAL A 82 -11.09 -0.06 2.90
CA VAL A 82 -11.98 0.78 3.73
C VAL A 82 -11.28 1.05 5.05
N TYR A 83 -11.07 2.31 5.38
CA TYR A 83 -10.44 2.70 6.62
C TYR A 83 -11.46 3.29 7.62
N ASP A 84 -12.58 3.78 7.14
CA ASP A 84 -13.65 4.33 7.97
C ASP A 84 -14.90 4.44 7.10
N MET A 85 -15.85 3.53 7.26
CA MET A 85 -17.05 3.48 6.39
C MET A 85 -17.70 4.84 6.25
N PRO A 86 -18.01 5.32 5.03
CA PRO A 86 -17.83 4.66 3.72
C PRO A 86 -16.48 4.99 3.06
N TRP A 87 -15.53 5.59 3.77
CA TRP A 87 -14.28 6.09 3.20
C TRP A 87 -13.29 4.96 2.94
N PHE A 88 -12.61 5.03 1.81
CA PHE A 88 -11.62 4.03 1.43
C PHE A 88 -10.44 4.66 0.71
N TRP A 89 -9.33 3.94 0.70
CA TRP A 89 -8.16 4.27 -0.11
C TRP A 89 -8.08 3.33 -1.30
N GLN A 90 -7.73 3.87 -2.47
CA GLN A 90 -7.32 3.06 -3.59
C GLN A 90 -5.85 2.72 -3.44
N ILE A 91 -5.52 1.43 -3.43
CA ILE A 91 -4.14 0.99 -3.32
C ILE A 91 -3.69 0.32 -4.60
N TYR A 92 -2.43 0.54 -4.96
CA TYR A 92 -1.80 0.03 -6.18
C TYR A 92 -0.49 -0.65 -5.80
N ALA A 93 0.03 -1.48 -6.70
CA ALA A 93 1.41 -1.94 -6.58
C ALA A 93 2.33 -0.74 -6.81
N ASN A 94 3.33 -0.58 -5.94
CA ASN A 94 4.33 0.44 -6.13
C ASN A 94 5.27 0.01 -7.24
N GLN A 95 5.27 0.73 -8.35
CA GLN A 95 6.12 0.44 -9.48
C GLN A 95 7.49 1.08 -9.27
N PRO A 96 8.57 0.32 -9.41
CA PRO A 96 9.88 0.93 -9.36
C PRO A 96 10.05 1.91 -10.52
N GLN A 97 10.61 3.08 -10.22
CA GLN A 97 10.93 4.04 -11.25
C GLN A 97 12.01 3.47 -12.15
N ARG A 98 11.74 3.45 -13.43
CA ARG A 98 12.77 3.08 -14.40
C ARG A 98 13.58 4.30 -14.77
N ASN A 99 14.84 4.25 -14.48
CA ASN A 99 15.78 5.20 -15.04
C ASN A 99 16.22 4.66 -16.38
N ILE A 100 15.80 5.32 -17.39
CA ILE A 100 16.21 4.97 -18.75
C ILE A 100 17.34 5.87 -19.16
#